data_e1ad8c555bdbde81cd6560e003203e22
#
_entry.id   e1ad8c555bdbde81cd6560e003203e22
#
_cell.length_a   1.000
_cell.length_b   1.000
_cell.length_c   1.000
_cell.angle_alpha   90.00
_cell.angle_beta   90.00
_cell.angle_gamma   90.00
#
_symmetry.space_group_name_H-M   'P 1'
#
loop_
_entity.id
_entity.type
_entity.pdbx_description
1 polymer ?
#
loop_
_entity_poly.entity_id
_entity_poly.type
_entity_poly.pdbx_seq_one_letter_code
_entity_poly.pdbx_strand_id
1 'polypeptide(L)'
;MEPRNQAQIDQAEWANEKNWRWGLFYYSERDSRPWVPKRSLYGRHRYGGTPNFAKESARRYLMLLVGLMLLLLLFVLALERTGILGSGPPR
;
A
#
# COMPACT_ATOMS: atom_id res chain seq x y z
N MET A 1 -18.75 -30.87 -5.76
CA MET A 1 -17.56 -30.04 -5.48
C MET A 1 -17.65 -29.46 -4.08
N GLU A 2 -16.66 -29.70 -3.29
CA GLU A 2 -16.65 -29.16 -1.93
C GLU A 2 -16.41 -27.66 -1.95
N PRO A 3 -17.13 -26.91 -1.15
CA PRO A 3 -16.86 -25.48 -1.05
C PRO A 3 -15.48 -25.26 -0.42
N ARG A 4 -14.76 -24.30 -0.96
CA ARG A 4 -13.47 -23.91 -0.39
C ARG A 4 -13.71 -23.10 0.86
N ASN A 5 -12.87 -23.30 1.88
CA ASN A 5 -12.90 -22.40 3.02
C ASN A 5 -12.25 -21.07 2.62
N GLN A 6 -12.41 -20.07 3.47
CA GLN A 6 -11.93 -18.75 3.13
C GLN A 6 -10.41 -18.71 2.96
N ALA A 7 -9.67 -19.49 3.76
CA ALA A 7 -8.21 -19.53 3.63
C ALA A 7 -7.77 -20.06 2.27
N GLN A 8 -8.49 -21.05 1.74
CA GLN A 8 -8.18 -21.59 0.42
C GLN A 8 -8.49 -20.58 -0.68
N ILE A 9 -9.61 -19.87 -0.53
CA ILE A 9 -9.98 -18.82 -1.48
C ILE A 9 -8.92 -17.72 -1.47
N ASP A 10 -8.51 -17.27 -0.29
CA ASP A 10 -7.51 -16.22 -0.15
C ASP A 10 -6.21 -16.61 -0.84
N GLN A 11 -5.76 -17.84 -0.63
CA GLN A 11 -4.52 -18.31 -1.25
C GLN A 11 -4.64 -18.42 -2.76
N ALA A 12 -5.78 -18.91 -3.25
CA ALA A 12 -6.00 -19.03 -4.68
C ALA A 12 -6.03 -17.65 -5.35
N GLU A 13 -6.66 -16.67 -4.70
CA GLU A 13 -6.71 -15.31 -5.21
C GLU A 13 -5.32 -14.67 -5.23
N TRP A 14 -4.55 -14.89 -4.17
CA TRP A 14 -3.19 -14.37 -4.09
C TRP A 14 -2.29 -14.95 -5.19
N ALA A 15 -2.47 -16.21 -5.52
CA ALA A 15 -1.67 -16.89 -6.54
C ALA A 15 -2.11 -16.54 -7.96
N ASN A 16 -3.27 -15.92 -8.14
CA ASN A 16 -3.80 -15.58 -9.45
C ASN A 16 -3.12 -14.32 -9.98
N GLU A 17 -2.36 -14.47 -11.06
CA GLU A 17 -1.62 -13.36 -11.66
C GLU A 17 -2.51 -12.22 -12.12
N LYS A 18 -3.76 -12.50 -12.45
CA LYS A 18 -4.70 -11.48 -12.91
C LYS A 18 -5.02 -10.47 -11.82
N ASN A 19 -4.85 -10.86 -10.55
CA ASN A 19 -5.11 -9.97 -9.42
C ASN A 19 -3.93 -9.05 -9.11
N TRP A 20 -2.82 -9.22 -9.80
CA TRP A 20 -1.63 -8.43 -9.58
C TRP A 20 -1.35 -7.54 -10.79
N ARG A 21 -1.22 -6.25 -10.53
CA ARG A 21 -0.85 -5.32 -11.58
C ARG A 21 0.64 -5.02 -11.45
N TRP A 22 1.34 -5.28 -12.54
CA TRP A 22 2.81 -5.11 -12.62
C TRP A 22 3.57 -5.93 -11.57
N GLY A 23 2.92 -6.95 -11.01
CA GLY A 23 3.54 -7.76 -9.97
C GLY A 23 3.69 -7.06 -8.63
N LEU A 24 3.13 -5.85 -8.49
CA LEU A 24 3.31 -5.02 -7.29
C LEU A 24 2.00 -4.71 -6.58
N PHE A 25 0.93 -4.49 -7.32
CA PHE A 25 -0.34 -4.03 -6.76
C PHE A 25 -1.36 -5.15 -6.80
N TYR A 26 -1.95 -5.44 -5.66
CA TYR A 26 -2.89 -6.54 -5.49
C TYR A 26 -4.31 -6.00 -5.35
N TYR A 27 -5.24 -6.63 -6.07
CA TYR A 27 -6.65 -6.29 -6.00
C TYR A 27 -7.47 -7.57 -6.10
N SER A 28 -8.16 -7.94 -5.03
CA SER A 28 -9.07 -9.08 -5.04
C SER A 28 -10.19 -8.88 -4.05
N GLU A 29 -11.41 -8.81 -4.55
CA GLU A 29 -12.58 -8.69 -3.71
C GLU A 29 -12.89 -9.98 -2.97
N ARG A 30 -12.49 -11.12 -3.52
CA ARG A 30 -12.75 -12.42 -2.92
C ARG A 30 -11.79 -12.77 -1.81
N ASP A 31 -10.59 -12.20 -1.84
CA ASP A 31 -9.62 -12.37 -0.77
C ASP A 31 -10.08 -11.55 0.42
N SER A 32 -10.19 -12.18 1.58
CA SER A 32 -10.70 -11.51 2.77
C SER A 32 -9.69 -10.60 3.46
N ARG A 33 -8.43 -10.68 3.07
CA ARG A 33 -7.36 -9.99 3.77
C ARG A 33 -7.16 -8.57 3.23
N PRO A 34 -7.05 -7.56 4.10
CA PRO A 34 -6.68 -6.21 3.65
C PRO A 34 -5.19 -6.08 3.33
N TRP A 35 -4.35 -6.95 3.87
CA TRP A 35 -2.91 -7.00 3.61
C TRP A 35 -2.54 -8.42 3.25
N VAL A 36 -1.69 -8.57 2.23
CA VAL A 36 -1.26 -9.87 1.77
C VAL A 36 0.28 -9.86 1.68
N PRO A 37 0.91 -11.05 1.73
CA PRO A 37 2.36 -11.11 1.53
C PRO A 37 2.73 -10.61 0.14
N LYS A 38 3.88 -9.97 0.02
CA LYS A 38 4.37 -9.55 -1.28
C LYS A 38 4.77 -10.76 -2.09
N ARG A 39 4.57 -10.67 -3.41
CA ARG A 39 5.01 -11.73 -4.30
C ARG A 39 6.52 -11.66 -4.47
N SER A 40 7.12 -12.84 -4.68
CA SER A 40 8.51 -12.91 -5.07
C SER A 40 8.65 -12.45 -6.51
N LEU A 41 9.56 -11.50 -6.75
CA LEU A 41 9.88 -11.03 -8.09
C LEU A 41 11.28 -11.53 -8.44
N TYR A 42 11.43 -12.00 -9.68
CA TYR A 42 12.72 -12.47 -10.19
C TYR A 42 13.33 -13.57 -9.30
N GLY A 43 12.47 -14.40 -8.71
CA GLY A 43 12.92 -15.48 -7.86
C GLY A 43 13.46 -15.07 -6.51
N ARG A 44 13.38 -13.80 -6.18
CA ARG A 44 13.84 -13.31 -4.87
C ARG A 44 12.70 -13.24 -3.88
N HIS A 45 13.00 -13.65 -2.67
CA HIS A 45 12.04 -13.55 -1.59
C HIS A 45 11.87 -12.09 -1.18
N ARG A 46 10.62 -11.65 -1.03
CA ARG A 46 10.32 -10.28 -0.63
C ARG A 46 9.65 -10.29 0.73
N TYR A 47 10.13 -9.40 1.59
CA TYR A 47 9.57 -9.25 2.94
C TYR A 47 8.50 -8.17 2.97
N GLY A 48 7.62 -8.29 3.98
CA GLY A 48 6.58 -7.31 4.18
C GLY A 48 5.29 -7.67 3.49
N GLY A 49 4.35 -6.76 3.55
CA GLY A 49 3.04 -6.96 2.97
C GLY A 49 2.70 -5.88 1.97
N THR A 50 1.68 -6.15 1.17
CA THR A 50 1.13 -5.19 0.26
C THR A 50 -0.36 -5.06 0.53
N PRO A 51 -0.95 -3.87 0.36
CA PRO A 51 -2.38 -3.73 0.59
C PRO A 51 -3.18 -4.40 -0.52
N ASN A 52 -4.34 -4.95 -0.14
CA ASN A 52 -5.33 -5.40 -1.09
C ASN A 52 -6.24 -4.22 -1.39
N PHE A 53 -6.07 -3.61 -2.55
CA PHE A 53 -6.78 -2.39 -2.92
C PHE A 53 -8.29 -2.58 -3.06
N ALA A 54 -8.78 -3.81 -3.09
CA ALA A 54 -10.21 -4.08 -3.09
C ALA A 54 -10.84 -3.89 -1.71
N LYS A 55 -10.04 -3.87 -0.64
CA LYS A 55 -10.56 -3.76 0.72
C LYS A 55 -10.60 -2.32 1.18
N GLU A 56 -11.74 -1.95 1.72
CA GLU A 56 -11.95 -0.58 2.18
C GLU A 56 -10.98 -0.18 3.28
N SER A 57 -10.69 -1.10 4.21
CA SER A 57 -9.77 -0.82 5.30
C SER A 57 -8.36 -0.52 4.80
N ALA A 58 -7.89 -1.26 3.79
CA ALA A 58 -6.58 -1.00 3.20
C ALA A 58 -6.56 0.34 2.48
N ARG A 59 -7.62 0.66 1.72
CA ARG A 59 -7.71 1.95 1.03
C ARG A 59 -7.76 3.10 2.03
N ARG A 60 -8.50 2.96 3.13
CA ARG A 60 -8.55 3.99 4.16
C ARG A 60 -7.18 4.22 4.77
N TYR A 61 -6.46 3.15 5.07
CA TYR A 61 -5.12 3.26 5.63
C TYR A 61 -4.19 4.01 4.68
N LEU A 62 -4.23 3.64 3.40
CA LEU A 62 -3.40 4.30 2.40
C LEU A 62 -3.76 5.77 2.25
N MET A 63 -5.06 6.09 2.26
CA MET A 63 -5.50 7.49 2.19
C MET A 63 -5.02 8.30 3.38
N LEU A 64 -5.02 7.69 4.57
CA LEU A 64 -4.50 8.36 5.76
C LEU A 64 -3.02 8.61 5.65
N LEU A 65 -2.26 7.63 5.12
CA LEU A 65 -0.83 7.80 4.93
C LEU A 65 -0.53 8.90 3.92
N VAL A 66 -1.24 8.91 2.80
CA VAL A 66 -1.05 9.95 1.78
C VAL A 66 -1.41 11.31 2.36
N GLY A 67 -2.53 11.40 3.07
CA GLY A 67 -2.93 12.64 3.72
C GLY A 67 -1.89 13.15 4.69
N LEU A 68 -1.33 12.26 5.50
CA LEU A 68 -0.29 12.63 6.45
C LEU A 68 0.96 13.14 5.73
N MET A 69 1.36 12.45 4.66
CA MET A 69 2.51 12.88 3.87
C MET A 69 2.30 14.26 3.26
N LEU A 70 1.08 14.53 2.76
CA LEU A 70 0.77 15.84 2.20
C LEU A 70 0.80 16.92 3.29
N LEU A 71 0.29 16.63 4.47
CA LEU A 71 0.33 17.56 5.58
C LEU A 71 1.76 17.88 5.99
N LEU A 72 2.62 16.86 6.05
CA LEU A 72 4.03 17.06 6.36
C LEU A 72 4.71 17.93 5.31
N LEU A 73 4.41 17.69 4.04
CA LEU A 73 4.97 18.49 2.95
C LEU A 73 4.55 19.94 3.09
N LEU A 74 3.25 20.18 3.30
CA LEU A 74 2.75 21.54 3.48
C LEU A 74 3.37 22.23 4.68
N PHE A 75 3.57 21.49 5.77
CA PHE A 75 4.21 22.01 6.97
C PHE A 75 5.65 22.44 6.69
N VAL A 76 6.40 21.59 5.98
CA VAL A 76 7.77 21.91 5.61
C VAL A 76 7.83 23.14 4.72
N LEU A 77 6.94 23.21 3.73
CA LEU A 77 6.89 24.38 2.83
C LEU A 77 6.54 25.65 3.59
N ALA A 78 5.62 25.55 4.55
CA ALA A 78 5.29 26.71 5.38
C ALA A 78 6.47 27.17 6.22
N LEU A 79 7.22 26.23 6.78
CA LEU A 79 8.42 26.58 7.55
C LEU A 79 9.48 27.22 6.67
N GLU A 80 9.64 26.74 5.44
CA GLU A 80 10.59 27.35 4.51
C GLU A 80 10.19 28.78 4.17
N ARG A 81 8.89 29.03 3.97
CA ARG A 81 8.42 30.38 3.67
C ARG A 81 8.65 31.33 4.80
N THR A 82 8.59 30.87 6.04
CA THR A 82 8.83 31.72 7.19
C THR A 82 10.33 31.91 7.47
N GLY A 83 11.18 31.13 6.82
CA GLY A 83 12.60 31.16 7.04
C GLY A 83 13.07 30.45 8.30
N ILE A 84 12.16 29.77 8.98
CA ILE A 84 12.50 29.07 10.24
C ILE A 84 13.52 27.97 10.01
N LEU A 85 13.44 27.29 8.86
CA LEU A 85 14.39 26.23 8.55
C LEU A 85 15.77 26.76 8.15
N GLY A 86 15.91 28.06 7.95
CA GLY A 86 17.19 28.63 7.60
C GLY A 86 17.77 28.16 6.30
N SER A 87 16.94 27.70 5.40
CA SER A 87 17.38 27.14 4.13
C SER A 87 17.85 28.18 3.14
N GLY A 88 17.52 29.43 3.38
CA GLY A 88 17.96 30.54 2.53
C GLY A 88 19.01 31.39 3.21
N PRO A 89 19.76 32.17 2.43
CA PRO A 89 20.72 33.09 3.02
C PRO A 89 20.01 34.22 3.76
N PRO A 90 20.60 34.76 4.79
CA PRO A 90 20.00 35.93 5.48
C PRO A 90 19.99 37.14 4.56
N ARG A 91 19.01 37.95 4.75
CA ARG A 91 18.85 39.14 3.94
C ARG A 91 19.17 40.37 4.70
#